data_d49772fad3f7e347d2139c5b096146fe
#
_entry.id   d49772fad3f7e347d2139c5b096146fe
#
_cell.length_a   1.000
_cell.length_b   1.000
_cell.length_c   1.000
_cell.angle_alpha   90.00
_cell.angle_beta   90.00
_cell.angle_gamma   90.00
#
_symmetry.space_group_name_H-M   'P 1'
#
loop_
_entity.id
_entity.type
_entity.pdbx_description
1 polymer ?
#
loop_
_entity_poly.entity_id
_entity_poly.type
_entity_poly.pdbx_seq_one_letter_code
_entity_poly.pdbx_strand_id
1 'polypeptide(L)'
;VSDMANQGKLAVEWLIAQNLEAYNIIHIQGAMGSDAQLGRTGPLDKQVAENENWKIVVQQTATWDEATAKTIVESVINSKEDFNIIYAENDGMARGAVAALDEAGITHGVGGKVIVMGFDCNRWALREVLAGNWNYDGQCSPFQAQVISDLIQKLEAGEELGLESKKIISEEK
;
A
#
# COMPACT_ATOMS: atom_id res chain seq x y z
N VAL A 1 -14.94 -10.16 -0.23
CA VAL A 1 -13.54 -9.88 0.13
C VAL A 1 -13.04 -8.71 -0.70
N SER A 2 -12.10 -7.95 -0.17
CA SER A 2 -11.38 -6.91 -0.93
C SER A 2 -10.47 -7.53 -1.98
N ASP A 3 -10.30 -6.85 -3.10
CA ASP A 3 -9.35 -7.26 -4.16
C ASP A 3 -7.96 -6.71 -3.87
N MET A 4 -7.20 -7.45 -3.09
CA MET A 4 -5.87 -7.04 -2.68
C MET A 4 -4.89 -6.92 -3.87
N ALA A 5 -5.06 -7.74 -4.91
CA ALA A 5 -4.23 -7.66 -6.11
C ALA A 5 -4.55 -6.39 -6.93
N ASN A 6 -5.82 -6.00 -6.99
CA ASN A 6 -6.20 -4.75 -7.63
C ASN A 6 -5.69 -3.52 -6.86
N GLN A 7 -5.65 -3.56 -5.52
CA GLN A 7 -5.04 -2.49 -4.72
C GLN A 7 -3.58 -2.27 -5.11
N GLY A 8 -2.78 -3.34 -5.16
CA GLY A 8 -1.38 -3.26 -5.59
C GLY A 8 -1.23 -2.78 -7.03
N LYS A 9 -2.10 -3.25 -7.95
CA LYS A 9 -2.12 -2.81 -9.35
C LYS A 9 -2.39 -1.30 -9.46
N LEU A 10 -3.42 -0.79 -8.81
CA LEU A 10 -3.76 0.64 -8.82
C LEU A 10 -2.63 1.51 -8.25
N ALA A 11 -1.95 1.05 -7.20
CA ALA A 11 -0.81 1.75 -6.62
C ALA A 11 0.37 1.84 -7.60
N VAL A 12 0.67 0.75 -8.31
CA VAL A 12 1.73 0.72 -9.34
C VAL A 12 1.34 1.57 -10.54
N GLU A 13 0.10 1.51 -11.02
CA GLU A 13 -0.41 2.36 -12.11
C GLU A 13 -0.31 3.85 -11.73
N TRP A 14 -0.63 4.19 -10.49
CA TRP A 14 -0.46 5.56 -9.99
C TRP A 14 1.00 5.99 -9.99
N LEU A 15 1.95 5.13 -9.55
CA LEU A 15 3.38 5.42 -9.60
C LEU A 15 3.87 5.62 -11.04
N ILE A 16 3.46 4.78 -11.98
CA ILE A 16 3.80 4.92 -13.40
C ILE A 16 3.37 6.30 -13.92
N ALA A 17 2.17 6.75 -13.55
CA ALA A 17 1.63 8.05 -13.95
C ALA A 17 2.45 9.25 -13.43
N GLN A 18 3.31 9.07 -12.40
CA GLN A 18 4.22 10.12 -11.93
C GLN A 18 5.36 10.40 -12.92
N ASN A 19 5.64 9.49 -13.87
CA ASN A 19 6.63 9.64 -14.92
C ASN A 19 8.02 10.07 -14.41
N LEU A 20 8.53 9.36 -13.40
CA LEU A 20 9.84 9.63 -12.78
C LEU A 20 10.98 9.08 -13.66
N GLU A 21 12.15 9.72 -13.61
CA GLU A 21 13.36 9.21 -14.27
C GLU A 21 13.85 7.90 -13.65
N ALA A 22 13.74 7.78 -12.31
CA ALA A 22 14.10 6.59 -11.56
C ALA A 22 13.13 6.36 -10.38
N TYR A 23 12.85 5.10 -10.11
CA TYR A 23 12.00 4.63 -9.01
C TYR A 23 12.84 3.80 -8.04
N ASN A 24 13.43 4.46 -7.04
CA ASN A 24 14.23 3.82 -5.99
C ASN A 24 13.34 3.64 -4.76
N ILE A 25 12.91 2.40 -4.51
CA ILE A 25 11.79 2.09 -3.63
C ILE A 25 12.27 1.43 -2.34
N ILE A 26 11.87 1.99 -1.20
CA ILE A 26 11.83 1.26 0.07
C ILE A 26 10.45 0.59 0.15
N HIS A 27 10.42 -0.73 0.06
CA HIS A 27 9.20 -1.52 0.15
C HIS A 27 9.05 -2.12 1.55
N ILE A 28 8.08 -1.63 2.30
CA ILE A 28 7.78 -2.07 3.67
C ILE A 28 6.57 -2.99 3.63
N GLN A 29 6.83 -4.29 3.79
CA GLN A 29 5.83 -5.34 3.64
C GLN A 29 5.07 -5.61 4.94
N GLY A 30 3.82 -6.03 4.79
CA GLY A 30 3.01 -6.54 5.87
C GLY A 30 3.42 -7.92 6.37
N ALA A 31 2.51 -8.60 7.08
CA ALA A 31 2.75 -9.97 7.53
C ALA A 31 2.85 -10.91 6.33
N MET A 32 3.99 -11.58 6.21
CA MET A 32 4.32 -12.42 5.06
C MET A 32 3.30 -13.54 4.85
N GLY A 33 2.85 -13.68 3.61
CA GLY A 33 1.88 -14.71 3.20
C GLY A 33 0.41 -14.36 3.47
N SER A 34 0.10 -13.17 4.02
CA SER A 34 -1.27 -12.68 4.08
C SER A 34 -1.78 -12.26 2.70
N ASP A 35 -3.08 -12.36 2.45
CA ASP A 35 -3.70 -11.95 1.18
C ASP A 35 -3.34 -10.49 0.83
N ALA A 36 -3.32 -9.59 1.82
CA ALA A 36 -2.98 -8.19 1.61
C ALA A 36 -1.52 -8.01 1.18
N GLN A 37 -0.58 -8.67 1.88
CA GLN A 37 0.83 -8.61 1.51
C GLN A 37 1.05 -9.18 0.11
N LEU A 38 0.53 -10.37 -0.20
CA LEU A 38 0.71 -10.99 -1.51
C LEU A 38 0.11 -10.13 -2.65
N GLY A 39 -1.08 -9.55 -2.42
CA GLY A 39 -1.76 -8.72 -3.39
C GLY A 39 -1.08 -7.38 -3.63
N ARG A 40 -0.60 -6.72 -2.57
CA ARG A 40 0.07 -5.42 -2.65
C ARG A 40 1.51 -5.53 -3.16
N THR A 41 2.24 -6.62 -2.81
CA THR A 41 3.60 -6.91 -3.28
C THR A 41 3.63 -7.33 -4.77
N GLY A 42 2.78 -8.25 -5.19
CA GLY A 42 2.90 -8.92 -6.49
C GLY A 42 2.99 -7.98 -7.71
N PRO A 43 2.08 -7.00 -7.86
CA PRO A 43 2.16 -6.03 -8.96
C PRO A 43 3.43 -5.18 -8.93
N LEU A 44 3.93 -4.80 -7.75
CA LEU A 44 5.17 -4.03 -7.60
C LEU A 44 6.39 -4.85 -8.03
N ASP A 45 6.52 -6.08 -7.53
CA ASP A 45 7.63 -6.97 -7.89
C ASP A 45 7.65 -7.23 -9.40
N LYS A 46 6.48 -7.44 -10.02
CA LYS A 46 6.37 -7.59 -11.47
C LYS A 46 6.86 -6.34 -12.21
N GLN A 47 6.42 -5.15 -11.80
CA GLN A 47 6.82 -3.89 -12.42
C GLN A 47 8.33 -3.68 -12.34
N VAL A 48 8.93 -3.96 -11.19
CA VAL A 48 10.38 -3.86 -10.98
C VAL A 48 11.14 -4.86 -11.86
N ALA A 49 10.64 -6.07 -12.03
CA ALA A 49 11.29 -7.09 -12.86
C ALA A 49 11.25 -6.76 -14.37
N GLU A 50 10.26 -5.98 -14.81
CA GLU A 50 10.05 -5.66 -16.23
C GLU A 50 10.66 -4.31 -16.66
N ASN A 51 11.17 -3.47 -15.69
CA ASN A 51 11.60 -2.10 -15.98
C ASN A 51 12.91 -1.74 -15.28
N GLU A 52 13.95 -1.46 -16.05
CA GLU A 52 15.32 -1.20 -15.55
C GLU A 52 15.46 0.07 -14.69
N ASN A 53 14.55 1.05 -14.84
CA ASN A 53 14.55 2.26 -14.03
C ASN A 53 13.78 2.11 -12.70
N TRP A 54 13.29 0.90 -12.41
CA TRP A 54 12.66 0.54 -11.13
C TRP A 54 13.61 -0.32 -10.30
N LYS A 55 13.85 0.07 -9.06
CA LYS A 55 14.73 -0.63 -8.14
C LYS A 55 14.11 -0.69 -6.75
N ILE A 56 14.02 -1.88 -6.18
CA ILE A 56 13.77 -2.02 -4.75
C ILE A 56 15.12 -1.91 -4.02
N VAL A 57 15.29 -0.81 -3.27
CA VAL A 57 16.49 -0.54 -2.45
C VAL A 57 16.50 -1.48 -1.25
N VAL A 58 15.36 -1.56 -0.57
CA VAL A 58 15.11 -2.48 0.55
C VAL A 58 13.71 -3.02 0.43
N GLN A 59 13.55 -4.34 0.63
CA GLN A 59 12.25 -5.01 0.79
C GLN A 59 12.30 -5.78 2.10
N GLN A 60 11.52 -5.35 3.08
CA GLN A 60 11.52 -5.94 4.40
C GLN A 60 10.12 -5.91 5.03
N THR A 61 9.77 -7.00 5.72
CA THR A 61 8.51 -7.03 6.46
C THR A 61 8.61 -6.27 7.78
N ALA A 62 7.63 -5.42 8.03
CA ALA A 62 7.38 -4.81 9.34
C ALA A 62 6.17 -5.42 10.05
N THR A 63 5.55 -6.47 9.47
CA THR A 63 4.43 -7.20 10.08
C THR A 63 3.27 -6.30 10.56
N TRP A 64 2.97 -5.25 9.79
CA TRP A 64 1.97 -4.21 10.07
C TRP A 64 2.32 -3.25 11.22
N ASP A 65 3.55 -3.36 11.77
CA ASP A 65 3.99 -2.57 12.94
C ASP A 65 4.68 -1.26 12.52
N GLU A 66 4.20 -0.15 13.11
CA GLU A 66 4.67 1.20 12.83
C GLU A 66 6.12 1.43 13.28
N ALA A 67 6.47 0.96 14.49
CA ALA A 67 7.80 1.17 15.06
C ALA A 67 8.87 0.39 14.28
N THR A 68 8.54 -0.82 13.86
CA THR A 68 9.41 -1.64 13.01
C THR A 68 9.62 -0.97 11.65
N ALA A 69 8.56 -0.42 11.02
CA ALA A 69 8.66 0.31 9.77
C ALA A 69 9.57 1.54 9.89
N LYS A 70 9.45 2.30 10.98
CA LYS A 70 10.36 3.42 11.29
C LYS A 70 11.82 2.96 11.32
N THR A 71 12.12 1.90 12.06
CA THR A 71 13.48 1.35 12.19
C THR A 71 14.06 0.91 10.85
N ILE A 72 13.24 0.32 9.97
CA ILE A 72 13.67 -0.06 8.61
C ILE A 72 14.12 1.19 7.84
N VAL A 73 13.32 2.25 7.83
CA VAL A 73 13.64 3.48 7.09
C VAL A 73 14.85 4.19 7.68
N GLU A 74 14.97 4.28 9.01
CA GLU A 74 16.16 4.81 9.70
C GLU A 74 17.45 4.07 9.29
N SER A 75 17.37 2.75 9.15
CA SER A 75 18.52 1.94 8.71
C SER A 75 18.93 2.27 7.28
N VAL A 76 17.96 2.48 6.37
CA VAL A 76 18.25 2.87 4.97
C VAL A 76 18.86 4.27 4.92
N ILE A 77 18.32 5.23 5.68
CA ILE A 77 18.85 6.59 5.77
C ILE A 77 20.31 6.56 6.27
N ASN A 78 20.58 5.78 7.31
CA ASN A 78 21.92 5.66 7.90
C ASN A 78 22.93 5.00 6.95
N SER A 79 22.48 4.07 6.10
CA SER A 79 23.33 3.45 5.07
C SER A 79 23.61 4.36 3.88
N LYS A 80 22.97 5.53 3.81
CA LYS A 80 23.07 6.52 2.73
C LYS A 80 22.68 5.96 1.35
N GLU A 81 21.79 4.98 1.33
CA GLU A 81 21.21 4.51 0.10
C GLU A 81 20.31 5.60 -0.51
N ASP A 82 20.33 5.73 -1.82
CA ASP A 82 19.46 6.68 -2.52
C ASP A 82 18.09 6.08 -2.75
N PHE A 83 17.04 6.81 -2.32
CA PHE A 83 15.65 6.44 -2.51
C PHE A 83 14.77 7.67 -2.71
N ASN A 84 13.66 7.49 -3.38
CA ASN A 84 12.67 8.52 -3.63
C ASN A 84 11.21 8.05 -3.45
N ILE A 85 11.01 6.81 -3.03
CA ILE A 85 9.68 6.24 -2.82
C ILE A 85 9.66 5.39 -1.56
N ILE A 86 8.68 5.63 -0.69
CA ILE A 86 8.23 4.72 0.36
C ILE A 86 6.95 4.05 -0.14
N TYR A 87 7.00 2.75 -0.35
CA TYR A 87 5.84 1.90 -0.63
C TYR A 87 5.56 1.07 0.63
N ALA A 88 4.68 1.55 1.48
CA ALA A 88 4.30 0.87 2.72
C ALA A 88 2.94 0.20 2.55
N GLU A 89 2.86 -1.10 2.82
CA GLU A 89 1.66 -1.90 2.57
C GLU A 89 0.49 -1.65 3.54
N ASN A 90 0.63 -0.72 4.49
CA ASN A 90 -0.49 -0.12 5.24
C ASN A 90 -0.14 1.27 5.76
N ASP A 91 -1.16 1.98 6.24
CA ASP A 91 -1.05 3.35 6.77
C ASP A 91 -0.17 3.43 8.02
N GLY A 92 -0.27 2.45 8.93
CA GLY A 92 0.54 2.43 10.14
C GLY A 92 2.03 2.41 9.82
N MET A 93 2.43 1.54 8.89
CA MET A 93 3.83 1.46 8.45
C MET A 93 4.25 2.71 7.68
N ALA A 94 3.36 3.30 6.84
CA ALA A 94 3.65 4.56 6.17
C ALA A 94 3.90 5.69 7.18
N ARG A 95 3.12 5.76 8.26
CA ARG A 95 3.32 6.74 9.34
C ARG A 95 4.66 6.55 10.05
N GLY A 96 5.05 5.29 10.32
CA GLY A 96 6.37 4.98 10.88
C GLY A 96 7.51 5.44 9.97
N ALA A 97 7.37 5.18 8.67
CA ALA A 97 8.34 5.63 7.67
C ALA A 97 8.46 7.16 7.63
N VAL A 98 7.33 7.88 7.65
CA VAL A 98 7.30 9.34 7.67
C VAL A 98 7.98 9.89 8.93
N ALA A 99 7.76 9.29 10.09
CA ALA A 99 8.44 9.70 11.32
C ALA A 99 9.99 9.63 11.20
N ALA A 100 10.51 8.60 10.50
CA ALA A 100 11.95 8.51 10.24
C ALA A 100 12.44 9.59 9.25
N LEU A 101 11.64 9.90 8.21
CA LEU A 101 11.96 10.97 7.27
C LEU A 101 12.02 12.34 7.96
N ASP A 102 11.02 12.64 8.80
CA ASP A 102 10.90 13.89 9.55
C ASP A 102 12.09 14.09 10.50
N GLU A 103 12.45 13.06 11.26
CA GLU A 103 13.60 13.10 12.17
C GLU A 103 14.93 13.31 11.44
N ALA A 104 15.03 12.82 10.20
CA ALA A 104 16.20 13.03 9.34
C ALA A 104 16.15 14.35 8.54
N GLY A 105 15.06 15.12 8.62
CA GLY A 105 14.89 16.35 7.85
C GLY A 105 14.72 16.11 6.35
N ILE A 106 14.23 14.94 5.93
CA ILE A 106 14.00 14.58 4.54
C ILE A 106 12.57 14.98 4.15
N THR A 107 12.44 15.88 3.18
CA THR A 107 11.13 16.32 2.69
C THR A 107 10.40 15.21 1.96
N HIS A 108 9.11 15.10 2.18
CA HIS A 108 8.27 14.07 1.57
C HIS A 108 6.89 14.62 1.18
N GLY A 109 6.09 13.80 0.52
CA GLY A 109 4.77 14.21 0.06
C GLY A 109 4.81 15.02 -1.23
N VAL A 110 3.79 15.84 -1.45
CA VAL A 110 3.61 16.65 -2.65
C VAL A 110 4.69 17.73 -2.73
N GLY A 111 5.55 17.66 -3.74
CA GLY A 111 6.69 18.56 -3.90
C GLY A 111 7.89 18.25 -3.01
N GLY A 112 7.81 17.21 -2.19
CA GLY A 112 8.94 16.69 -1.40
C GLY A 112 9.88 15.80 -2.21
N LYS A 113 11.02 15.46 -1.60
CA LYS A 113 12.02 14.56 -2.20
C LYS A 113 11.49 13.11 -2.31
N VAL A 114 10.65 12.70 -1.35
CA VAL A 114 10.19 11.30 -1.22
C VAL A 114 8.69 11.20 -1.40
N ILE A 115 8.25 10.36 -2.31
CA ILE A 115 6.86 9.93 -2.45
C ILE A 115 6.52 8.98 -1.31
N VAL A 116 5.41 9.23 -0.63
CA VAL A 116 4.89 8.36 0.43
C VAL A 116 3.57 7.75 0.01
N MET A 117 3.51 6.42 0.08
CA MET A 117 2.32 5.63 -0.25
C MET A 117 1.92 4.76 0.93
N GLY A 118 0.62 4.71 1.20
CA GLY A 118 -0.03 3.86 2.19
C GLY A 118 -1.18 3.05 1.57
N PHE A 119 -1.79 2.22 2.41
CA PHE A 119 -3.02 1.48 2.10
C PHE A 119 -3.88 1.44 3.34
N ASP A 120 -5.17 1.24 3.16
CA ASP A 120 -6.31 1.07 4.06
C ASP A 120 -7.23 2.28 4.09
N CYS A 121 -6.79 3.47 3.72
CA CYS A 121 -7.55 4.74 3.76
C CYS A 121 -8.13 5.04 5.15
N ASN A 122 -7.33 4.87 6.20
CA ASN A 122 -7.70 5.34 7.52
C ASN A 122 -7.97 6.84 7.48
N ARG A 123 -8.99 7.30 8.22
CA ARG A 123 -9.40 8.72 8.22
C ARG A 123 -8.23 9.68 8.49
N TRP A 124 -7.30 9.30 9.35
CA TRP A 124 -6.13 10.11 9.66
C TRP A 124 -5.12 10.12 8.50
N ALA A 125 -4.90 8.98 7.81
CA ALA A 125 -4.04 8.88 6.64
C ALA A 125 -4.58 9.71 5.46
N LEU A 126 -5.89 9.65 5.19
CA LEU A 126 -6.53 10.49 4.19
C LEU A 126 -6.36 12.00 4.48
N ARG A 127 -6.25 12.41 5.75
CA ARG A 127 -5.94 13.80 6.09
C ARG A 127 -4.50 14.17 5.70
N GLU A 128 -3.56 13.25 5.84
CA GLU A 128 -2.17 13.46 5.40
C GLU A 128 -2.09 13.57 3.87
N VAL A 129 -2.85 12.76 3.13
CA VAL A 129 -2.94 12.89 1.66
C VAL A 129 -3.56 14.23 1.27
N LEU A 130 -4.67 14.63 1.90
CA LEU A 130 -5.32 15.92 1.64
C LEU A 130 -4.45 17.13 1.99
N ALA A 131 -3.61 17.01 3.01
CA ALA A 131 -2.63 18.03 3.40
C ALA A 131 -1.40 18.06 2.48
N GLY A 132 -1.23 17.08 1.61
CA GLY A 132 -0.07 16.93 0.74
C GLY A 132 1.15 16.33 1.43
N ASN A 133 1.03 15.85 2.66
CA ASN A 133 2.11 15.18 3.39
C ASN A 133 2.40 13.77 2.86
N TRP A 134 1.38 13.13 2.30
CA TRP A 134 1.45 11.85 1.59
C TRP A 134 0.97 12.02 0.14
N ASN A 135 1.35 11.09 -0.73
CA ASN A 135 1.05 11.17 -2.15
C ASN A 135 -0.07 10.23 -2.59
N TYR A 136 -0.20 9.10 -1.93
CA TYR A 136 -1.14 8.04 -2.30
C TYR A 136 -1.60 7.25 -1.08
N ASP A 137 -2.85 6.82 -1.11
CA ASP A 137 -3.41 5.88 -0.14
C ASP A 137 -4.42 4.97 -0.84
N GLY A 138 -4.13 3.68 -0.91
CA GLY A 138 -4.96 2.68 -1.54
C GLY A 138 -6.12 2.24 -0.63
N GLN A 139 -7.36 2.32 -1.13
CA GLN A 139 -8.52 1.93 -0.34
C GLN A 139 -8.52 0.43 -0.04
N CYS A 140 -8.78 0.07 1.23
CA CYS A 140 -9.20 -1.25 1.65
C CYS A 140 -10.50 -1.11 2.44
N SER A 141 -11.65 -1.32 1.79
CA SER A 141 -12.94 -1.03 2.41
C SER A 141 -13.31 -2.04 3.50
N PRO A 142 -13.56 -1.62 4.76
CA PRO A 142 -14.07 -2.49 5.80
C PRO A 142 -15.60 -2.68 5.73
N PHE A 143 -16.29 -1.97 4.82
CA PHE A 143 -17.74 -1.92 4.75
C PHE A 143 -18.34 -3.11 3.98
N GLN A 144 -18.14 -4.33 4.50
CA GLN A 144 -18.66 -5.57 3.89
C GLN A 144 -20.04 -5.98 4.45
N ALA A 145 -20.52 -5.35 5.52
CA ALA A 145 -21.70 -5.81 6.27
C ALA A 145 -22.97 -5.84 5.41
N GLN A 146 -23.20 -4.84 4.56
CA GLN A 146 -24.40 -4.81 3.71
C GLN A 146 -24.38 -5.95 2.68
N VAL A 147 -23.23 -6.15 2.02
CA VAL A 147 -23.08 -7.24 1.04
C VAL A 147 -23.30 -8.61 1.69
N ILE A 148 -22.76 -8.80 2.89
CA ILE A 148 -22.94 -10.04 3.67
C ILE A 148 -24.40 -10.23 4.05
N SER A 149 -25.07 -9.17 4.53
CA SER A 149 -26.50 -9.22 4.88
C SER A 149 -27.37 -9.60 3.70
N ASP A 150 -27.15 -8.97 2.54
CA ASP A 150 -27.92 -9.23 1.32
C ASP A 150 -27.73 -10.68 0.84
N LEU A 151 -26.51 -11.21 0.96
CA LEU A 151 -26.20 -12.60 0.62
C LEU A 151 -26.88 -13.60 1.55
N ILE A 152 -26.87 -13.32 2.86
CA ILE A 152 -27.56 -14.18 3.85
C ILE A 152 -29.06 -14.21 3.55
N GLN A 153 -29.69 -13.07 3.29
CA GLN A 153 -31.12 -13.00 2.96
C GLN A 153 -31.47 -13.82 1.71
N LYS A 154 -30.64 -13.74 0.66
CA LYS A 154 -30.82 -14.55 -0.55
C LYS A 154 -30.71 -16.04 -0.28
N LEU A 155 -29.70 -16.45 0.49
CA LEU A 155 -29.52 -17.85 0.88
C LEU A 155 -30.68 -18.38 1.72
N GLU A 156 -31.19 -17.58 2.67
CA GLU A 156 -32.37 -17.93 3.47
C GLU A 156 -33.64 -18.03 2.63
N ALA A 157 -33.74 -17.24 1.57
CA ALA A 157 -34.83 -17.33 0.60
C ALA A 157 -34.72 -18.53 -0.35
N GLY A 158 -33.64 -19.32 -0.25
CA GLY A 158 -33.39 -20.47 -1.15
C GLY A 158 -32.96 -20.05 -2.57
N GLU A 159 -32.50 -18.82 -2.74
CA GLU A 159 -32.02 -18.33 -4.03
C GLU A 159 -30.61 -18.89 -4.32
N GLU A 160 -30.39 -19.31 -5.58
CA GLU A 160 -29.04 -19.61 -6.05
C GLU A 160 -28.28 -18.30 -6.30
N LEU A 161 -27.11 -18.16 -5.68
CA LEU A 161 -26.32 -16.93 -5.79
C LEU A 161 -25.62 -16.77 -7.14
N GLY A 162 -25.62 -17.80 -8.00
CA GLY A 162 -25.02 -17.76 -9.33
C GLY A 162 -23.51 -17.44 -9.33
N LEU A 163 -22.83 -17.74 -8.22
CA LEU A 163 -21.42 -17.40 -8.06
C LEU A 163 -20.53 -18.43 -8.76
N GLU A 164 -19.67 -17.97 -9.65
CA GLU A 164 -18.63 -18.79 -10.27
C GLU A 164 -17.56 -19.24 -9.26
N SER A 165 -17.44 -18.54 -8.15
CA SER A 165 -16.52 -18.86 -7.06
C SER A 165 -17.18 -18.66 -5.69
N LYS A 166 -16.58 -19.23 -4.64
CA LYS A 166 -17.02 -19.00 -3.25
C LYS A 166 -16.62 -17.63 -2.69
N LYS A 167 -16.03 -16.77 -3.52
CA LYS A 167 -15.58 -15.42 -3.13
C LYS A 167 -16.39 -14.39 -3.88
N ILE A 168 -16.83 -13.37 -3.17
CA ILE A 168 -17.37 -12.14 -3.76
C ILE A 168 -16.32 -11.07 -3.51
N ILE A 169 -15.83 -10.48 -4.59
CA ILE A 169 -14.84 -9.43 -4.57
C ILE A 169 -15.59 -8.09 -4.58
N SER A 170 -15.34 -7.24 -3.59
CA SER A 170 -15.81 -5.85 -3.60
C SER A 170 -14.85 -5.00 -4.43
N GLU A 171 -15.41 -4.06 -5.19
CA GLU A 171 -14.60 -3.09 -5.92
C GLU A 171 -13.83 -2.18 -4.94
N GLU A 172 -12.56 -2.02 -5.18
CA GLU A 172 -11.68 -1.05 -4.52
C GLU A 172 -11.48 0.16 -5.45
N LYS A 173 -11.38 1.34 -4.87
CA LYS A 173 -11.20 2.60 -5.60
C LYS A 173 -9.87 3.25 -5.27
#